data_fd17f3a11e349ca003c43c3a7186d7a8
#
_entry.id   fd17f3a11e349ca003c43c3a7186d7a8
#
_cell.length_a   1.000
_cell.length_b   1.000
_cell.length_c   1.000
_cell.angle_alpha   90.00
_cell.angle_beta   90.00
_cell.angle_gamma   90.00
#
_symmetry.space_group_name_H-M   'P 1'
#
loop_
_entity.id
_entity.type
_entity.pdbx_description
1 polymer ?
#
loop_
_entity_poly.entity_id
_entity_poly.type
_entity_poly.pdbx_seq_one_letter_code
_entity_poly.pdbx_strand_id
1 'polypeptide(L)'
;TVDNFEVMFDGKMQPINFGQNLVFKQLIADAKAKPEPESLPPARVGGCLIATASYGSELAPQVQQLRELRDNTVLQTESGSSFMAGFNQFYYSFSPMIADYERENPVFKEAVKLTLTPLLTSLTLLQYVDIDSESEMLGYGIGIILLNIGMYFIAPAVLITKIRSFYK
;
A
#
# COMPACT_ATOMS: atom_id res chain seq x y z
N THR A 1 -11.52 -19.55 40.15
CA THR A 1 -12.19 -18.29 40.49
C THR A 1 -11.14 -17.30 40.94
N VAL A 2 -10.77 -16.39 40.09
CA VAL A 2 -9.78 -15.30 40.33
C VAL A 2 -10.62 -14.04 40.48
N ASP A 3 -11.20 -13.83 41.64
CA ASP A 3 -12.17 -12.75 41.84
C ASP A 3 -11.65 -11.56 42.65
N ASN A 4 -10.38 -11.59 43.11
CA ASN A 4 -9.82 -10.49 43.87
C ASN A 4 -8.39 -10.15 43.39
N PHE A 5 -8.30 -9.13 42.57
CA PHE A 5 -7.04 -8.43 42.32
C PHE A 5 -6.98 -7.18 43.18
N GLU A 6 -5.95 -7.05 44.02
CA GLU A 6 -5.69 -5.82 44.78
C GLU A 6 -4.64 -5.00 44.08
N VAL A 7 -4.91 -3.71 43.87
CA VAL A 7 -3.96 -2.76 43.30
C VAL A 7 -3.67 -1.67 44.31
N MET A 8 -2.38 -1.30 44.40
CA MET A 8 -1.93 -0.21 45.23
C MET A 8 -2.26 1.13 44.54
N PHE A 9 -3.20 1.87 45.13
CA PHE A 9 -3.55 3.21 44.70
C PHE A 9 -3.36 4.17 45.87
N ASP A 10 -2.56 5.21 45.65
CA ASP A 10 -2.25 6.24 46.67
C ASP A 10 -1.75 5.67 48.00
N GLY A 11 -0.86 4.65 47.94
CA GLY A 11 -0.26 4.04 49.11
C GLY A 11 -1.17 3.11 49.92
N LYS A 12 -2.38 2.79 49.45
CA LYS A 12 -3.31 1.84 50.07
C LYS A 12 -3.73 0.74 49.08
N MET A 13 -3.71 -0.50 49.57
CA MET A 13 -4.23 -1.66 48.83
C MET A 13 -5.76 -1.55 48.78
N GLN A 14 -6.32 -1.53 47.56
CA GLN A 14 -7.78 -1.54 47.37
C GLN A 14 -8.17 -2.72 46.49
N PRO A 15 -9.20 -3.48 46.85
CA PRO A 15 -9.72 -4.56 46.03
C PRO A 15 -10.44 -4.01 44.80
N ILE A 16 -10.02 -4.43 43.61
CA ILE A 16 -10.70 -4.11 42.36
C ILE A 16 -11.76 -5.17 42.10
N ASN A 17 -13.01 -4.85 42.33
CA ASN A 17 -14.13 -5.68 41.93
C ASN A 17 -14.50 -5.38 40.46
N PHE A 18 -13.99 -6.17 39.54
CA PHE A 18 -14.21 -6.01 38.08
C PHE A 18 -15.70 -6.08 37.70
N GLY A 19 -16.54 -6.69 38.49
CA GLY A 19 -17.99 -6.81 38.23
C GLY A 19 -18.82 -5.56 38.57
N GLN A 20 -18.29 -4.65 39.39
CA GLN A 20 -19.03 -3.48 39.87
C GLN A 20 -18.43 -2.11 39.45
N ASN A 21 -17.28 -2.14 38.79
CA ASN A 21 -16.68 -0.90 38.35
C ASN A 21 -17.42 -0.37 37.10
N LEU A 22 -18.17 0.71 37.32
CA LEU A 22 -18.93 1.41 36.25
C LEU A 22 -18.05 1.81 35.06
N VAL A 23 -16.79 2.19 35.31
CA VAL A 23 -15.83 2.58 34.27
C VAL A 23 -15.45 1.35 33.43
N PHE A 24 -15.25 0.19 34.05
CA PHE A 24 -14.93 -1.04 33.35
C PHE A 24 -16.12 -1.60 32.57
N LYS A 25 -17.34 -1.50 33.14
CA LYS A 25 -18.58 -1.82 32.40
C LYS A 25 -18.80 -0.89 31.22
N GLN A 26 -18.44 0.40 31.34
CA GLN A 26 -18.54 1.38 30.27
C GLN A 26 -17.50 1.09 29.19
N LEU A 27 -16.25 0.78 29.56
CA LEU A 27 -15.19 0.37 28.62
C LEU A 27 -15.54 -0.92 27.86
N ILE A 28 -16.15 -1.91 28.53
CA ILE A 28 -16.63 -3.14 27.87
C ILE A 28 -17.86 -2.84 27.00
N ALA A 29 -18.75 -1.98 27.42
CA ALA A 29 -19.92 -1.53 26.65
C ALA A 29 -19.45 -0.75 25.40
N ASP A 30 -18.49 0.15 25.56
CA ASP A 30 -17.89 0.93 24.47
C ASP A 30 -17.07 0.03 23.53
N ALA A 31 -16.35 -0.98 24.05
CA ALA A 31 -15.65 -1.97 23.25
C ALA A 31 -16.60 -2.92 22.50
N LYS A 32 -17.78 -3.19 23.06
CA LYS A 32 -18.83 -4.04 22.46
C LYS A 32 -19.79 -3.25 21.59
N ALA A 33 -19.91 -1.94 21.81
CA ALA A 33 -20.62 -0.97 21.00
C ALA A 33 -19.72 -0.35 19.91
N LYS A 34 -18.40 -0.71 19.93
CA LYS A 34 -17.55 -0.35 18.79
C LYS A 34 -18.11 -1.12 17.60
N PRO A 35 -18.71 -0.43 16.61
CA PRO A 35 -19.09 -1.10 15.40
C PRO A 35 -17.88 -1.84 14.87
N GLU A 36 -18.13 -3.00 14.30
CA GLU A 36 -17.30 -3.72 13.32
C GLU A 36 -16.32 -2.73 12.68
N PRO A 37 -15.02 -3.10 12.57
CA PRO A 37 -13.95 -2.16 12.31
C PRO A 37 -14.42 -1.14 11.32
N GLU A 38 -14.64 0.04 11.86
CA GLU A 38 -15.10 1.23 11.15
C GLU A 38 -14.39 1.21 9.82
N SER A 39 -15.15 1.04 8.74
CA SER A 39 -14.64 1.13 7.38
C SER A 39 -13.56 2.21 7.42
N LEU A 40 -12.31 1.78 7.30
CA LEU A 40 -11.11 2.62 7.33
C LEU A 40 -11.52 3.99 6.78
N PRO A 41 -11.24 5.09 7.48
CA PRO A 41 -11.65 6.43 7.03
C PRO A 41 -11.32 6.50 5.55
N PRO A 42 -12.23 7.04 4.70
CA PRO A 42 -12.16 6.92 3.25
C PRO A 42 -10.71 7.09 2.85
N ALA A 43 -10.11 6.00 2.38
CA ALA A 43 -8.69 5.75 2.29
C ALA A 43 -8.01 7.06 1.99
N ARG A 44 -7.08 7.49 2.83
CA ARG A 44 -6.28 8.67 2.54
C ARG A 44 -5.91 8.55 1.09
N VAL A 45 -6.50 9.41 0.25
CA VAL A 45 -6.42 9.40 -1.21
C VAL A 45 -4.96 9.11 -1.58
N GLY A 46 -4.66 7.91 -2.07
CA GLY A 46 -3.30 7.49 -2.34
C GLY A 46 -2.87 6.13 -1.76
N GLY A 47 -3.81 5.24 -1.37
CA GLY A 47 -3.46 3.88 -0.95
C GLY A 47 -2.99 3.02 -2.13
N CYS A 48 -1.87 2.30 -1.95
CA CYS A 48 -1.35 1.34 -2.94
C CYS A 48 -2.11 0.00 -2.80
N LEU A 49 -3.42 -0.03 -3.15
CA LEU A 49 -4.32 -1.16 -2.87
C LEU A 49 -3.80 -2.50 -3.40
N ILE A 50 -3.41 -2.55 -4.67
CA ILE A 50 -2.86 -3.75 -5.31
C ILE A 50 -1.55 -4.17 -4.61
N ALA A 51 -0.61 -3.26 -4.40
CA ALA A 51 0.63 -3.58 -3.71
C ALA A 51 0.39 -4.02 -2.26
N THR A 52 -0.55 -3.39 -1.54
CA THR A 52 -0.91 -3.80 -0.18
C THR A 52 -1.52 -5.20 -0.16
N ALA A 53 -2.38 -5.55 -1.12
CA ALA A 53 -2.96 -6.89 -1.26
C ALA A 53 -1.88 -7.92 -1.62
N SER A 54 -0.99 -7.60 -2.58
CA SER A 54 0.12 -8.45 -3.00
C SER A 54 1.11 -8.76 -1.87
N TYR A 55 1.55 -7.73 -1.14
CA TYR A 55 2.55 -7.88 -0.07
C TYR A 55 1.95 -8.11 1.32
N GLY A 56 0.62 -8.09 1.44
CA GLY A 56 -0.14 -8.49 2.63
C GLY A 56 -0.21 -7.45 3.75
N SER A 57 0.45 -6.31 3.62
CA SER A 57 0.44 -5.25 4.63
C SER A 57 0.74 -3.89 4.02
N GLU A 58 0.11 -2.86 4.55
CA GLU A 58 0.47 -1.46 4.27
C GLU A 58 1.89 -1.10 4.79
N LEU A 59 2.38 -1.84 5.78
CA LEU A 59 3.72 -1.67 6.35
C LEU A 59 4.79 -2.48 5.62
N ALA A 60 4.43 -3.24 4.59
CA ALA A 60 5.40 -3.96 3.77
C ALA A 60 6.43 -2.97 3.16
N PRO A 61 7.72 -3.31 3.15
CA PRO A 61 8.77 -2.40 2.65
C PRO A 61 8.49 -1.87 1.24
N GLN A 62 7.95 -2.72 0.38
CA GLN A 62 7.59 -2.36 -1.00
C GLN A 62 6.48 -1.31 -1.07
N VAL A 63 5.50 -1.40 -0.17
CA VAL A 63 4.40 -0.43 -0.09
C VAL A 63 4.90 0.88 0.50
N GLN A 64 5.75 0.83 1.52
CA GLN A 64 6.38 2.02 2.10
C GLN A 64 7.25 2.74 1.07
N GLN A 65 8.06 2.00 0.31
CA GLN A 65 8.87 2.55 -0.77
C GLN A 65 8.03 3.31 -1.82
N LEU A 66 6.88 2.76 -2.23
CA LEU A 66 5.97 3.44 -3.15
C LEU A 66 5.40 4.74 -2.55
N ARG A 67 5.07 4.72 -1.27
CA ARG A 67 4.57 5.90 -0.56
C ARG A 67 5.64 6.97 -0.42
N GLU A 68 6.83 6.59 -0.01
CA GLU A 68 7.98 7.50 0.10
C GLU A 68 8.31 8.14 -1.24
N LEU A 69 8.40 7.36 -2.31
CA LEU A 69 8.63 7.88 -3.64
C LEU A 69 7.54 8.88 -4.07
N ARG A 70 6.27 8.52 -3.86
CA ARG A 70 5.15 9.41 -4.15
C ARG A 70 5.24 10.71 -3.37
N ASP A 71 5.42 10.62 -2.05
CA ASP A 71 5.28 11.75 -1.13
C ASP A 71 6.53 12.65 -1.15
N ASN A 72 7.72 12.06 -1.26
CA ASN A 72 8.98 12.77 -1.16
C ASN A 72 9.60 13.15 -2.53
N THR A 73 9.09 12.60 -3.63
CA THR A 73 9.62 12.90 -4.97
C THR A 73 8.52 13.39 -5.90
N VAL A 74 7.51 12.56 -6.17
CA VAL A 74 6.52 12.88 -7.21
C VAL A 74 5.64 14.06 -6.81
N LEU A 75 5.14 14.12 -5.59
CA LEU A 75 4.26 15.19 -5.12
C LEU A 75 5.00 16.50 -4.80
N GLN A 76 6.33 16.55 -4.90
CA GLN A 76 7.10 17.76 -4.68
C GLN A 76 7.06 18.72 -5.88
N THR A 77 6.59 18.25 -7.03
CA THR A 77 6.48 19.05 -8.26
C THR A 77 5.02 19.19 -8.71
N GLU A 78 4.72 20.26 -9.44
CA GLU A 78 3.37 20.53 -9.98
C GLU A 78 2.99 19.49 -11.05
N SER A 79 3.93 19.14 -11.92
CA SER A 79 3.75 18.10 -12.94
C SER A 79 3.52 16.73 -12.32
N GLY A 80 4.27 16.35 -11.29
CA GLY A 80 4.10 15.12 -10.55
C GLY A 80 2.76 15.06 -9.82
N SER A 81 2.34 16.15 -9.17
CA SER A 81 1.05 16.26 -8.51
C SER A 81 -0.12 16.13 -9.50
N SER A 82 -0.01 16.77 -10.67
CA SER A 82 -1.01 16.67 -11.75
C SER A 82 -1.09 15.25 -12.31
N PHE A 83 0.07 14.61 -12.53
CA PHE A 83 0.15 13.20 -12.92
C PHE A 83 -0.54 12.30 -11.90
N MET A 84 -0.25 12.46 -10.60
CA MET A 84 -0.84 11.65 -9.53
C MET A 84 -2.35 11.85 -9.42
N ALA A 85 -2.87 13.04 -9.67
CA ALA A 85 -4.31 13.28 -9.69
C ALA A 85 -4.99 12.44 -10.80
N GLY A 86 -4.48 12.48 -12.03
CA GLY A 86 -5.00 11.68 -13.13
C GLY A 86 -4.78 10.17 -12.93
N PHE A 87 -3.59 9.79 -12.46
CA PHE A 87 -3.26 8.40 -12.15
C PHE A 87 -4.19 7.82 -11.09
N ASN A 88 -4.43 8.53 -10.00
CA ASN A 88 -5.31 8.08 -8.93
C ASN A 88 -6.75 7.85 -9.43
N GLN A 89 -7.28 8.77 -10.24
CA GLN A 89 -8.61 8.61 -10.81
C GLN A 89 -8.71 7.32 -11.65
N PHE A 90 -7.73 7.05 -12.49
CA PHE A 90 -7.67 5.84 -13.29
C PHE A 90 -7.45 4.60 -12.40
N TYR A 91 -6.46 4.64 -11.52
CA TYR A 91 -6.08 3.52 -10.66
C TYR A 91 -7.22 3.04 -9.77
N TYR A 92 -7.95 3.94 -9.11
CA TYR A 92 -9.05 3.57 -8.23
C TYR A 92 -10.29 3.05 -8.99
N SER A 93 -10.37 3.23 -10.29
CA SER A 93 -11.47 2.66 -11.09
C SER A 93 -11.41 1.13 -11.17
N PHE A 94 -10.24 0.52 -11.01
CA PHE A 94 -10.05 -0.94 -11.13
C PHE A 94 -9.32 -1.59 -9.95
N SER A 95 -8.48 -0.85 -9.22
CA SER A 95 -7.62 -1.41 -8.18
C SER A 95 -8.36 -2.10 -7.02
N PRO A 96 -9.57 -1.68 -6.58
CA PRO A 96 -10.30 -2.41 -5.55
C PRO A 96 -10.66 -3.84 -6.00
N MET A 97 -11.15 -4.00 -7.23
CA MET A 97 -11.51 -5.30 -7.79
C MET A 97 -10.29 -6.24 -7.89
N ILE A 98 -9.14 -5.70 -8.33
CA ILE A 98 -7.89 -6.48 -8.40
C ILE A 98 -7.43 -6.88 -6.99
N ALA A 99 -7.43 -5.96 -6.05
CA ALA A 99 -7.01 -6.21 -4.66
C ALA A 99 -7.92 -7.24 -3.96
N ASP A 100 -9.22 -7.24 -4.21
CA ASP A 100 -10.16 -8.22 -3.67
C ASP A 100 -9.88 -9.59 -4.28
N TYR A 101 -9.68 -9.67 -5.60
CA TYR A 101 -9.34 -10.93 -6.27
C TYR A 101 -7.99 -11.51 -5.82
N GLU A 102 -7.00 -10.67 -5.52
CA GLU A 102 -5.73 -11.11 -4.92
C GLU A 102 -5.92 -11.74 -3.54
N ARG A 103 -6.85 -11.23 -2.74
CA ARG A 103 -7.14 -11.78 -1.40
C ARG A 103 -7.77 -13.18 -1.47
N GLU A 104 -8.58 -13.41 -2.49
CA GLU A 104 -9.30 -14.66 -2.69
C GLU A 104 -8.46 -15.73 -3.43
N ASN A 105 -7.51 -15.30 -4.26
CA ASN A 105 -6.74 -16.18 -5.14
C ASN A 105 -5.22 -16.07 -4.91
N PRO A 106 -4.61 -16.99 -4.15
CA PRO A 106 -3.18 -16.96 -3.87
C PRO A 106 -2.29 -17.06 -5.12
N VAL A 107 -2.72 -17.80 -6.15
CA VAL A 107 -1.96 -17.95 -7.41
C VAL A 107 -1.94 -16.62 -8.16
N PHE A 108 -3.08 -15.94 -8.24
CA PHE A 108 -3.16 -14.62 -8.86
C PHE A 108 -2.34 -13.59 -8.10
N LYS A 109 -2.39 -13.61 -6.76
CA LYS A 109 -1.57 -12.77 -5.90
C LYS A 109 -0.07 -12.90 -6.20
N GLU A 110 0.45 -14.12 -6.32
CA GLU A 110 1.86 -14.35 -6.66
C GLU A 110 2.19 -13.88 -8.09
N ALA A 111 1.28 -14.04 -9.05
CA ALA A 111 1.45 -13.51 -10.40
C ALA A 111 1.51 -11.98 -10.42
N VAL A 112 0.64 -11.30 -9.67
CA VAL A 112 0.68 -9.83 -9.53
C VAL A 112 1.97 -9.38 -8.86
N LYS A 113 2.38 -10.05 -7.79
CA LYS A 113 3.63 -9.76 -7.10
C LYS A 113 4.85 -9.88 -8.03
N LEU A 114 4.90 -10.93 -8.84
CA LEU A 114 5.94 -11.12 -9.85
C LEU A 114 5.94 -9.99 -10.89
N THR A 115 4.75 -9.54 -11.31
CA THR A 115 4.60 -8.42 -12.24
C THR A 115 5.00 -7.10 -11.61
N LEU A 116 4.68 -6.86 -10.33
CA LEU A 116 5.06 -5.63 -9.64
C LEU A 116 6.56 -5.51 -9.38
N THR A 117 7.28 -6.62 -9.25
CA THR A 117 8.71 -6.61 -8.89
C THR A 117 9.57 -5.77 -9.85
N PRO A 118 9.53 -5.95 -11.19
CA PRO A 118 10.32 -5.12 -12.09
C PRO A 118 9.85 -3.65 -12.13
N LEU A 119 8.55 -3.39 -11.94
CA LEU A 119 8.02 -2.04 -11.80
C LEU A 119 8.63 -1.33 -10.59
N LEU A 120 8.59 -1.97 -9.43
CA LEU A 120 9.18 -1.43 -8.21
C LEU A 120 10.68 -1.19 -8.38
N THR A 121 11.38 -2.13 -9.00
CA THR A 121 12.81 -1.97 -9.28
C THR A 121 13.09 -0.78 -10.20
N SER A 122 12.28 -0.55 -11.23
CA SER A 122 12.45 0.63 -12.09
C SER A 122 12.17 1.93 -11.36
N LEU A 123 11.19 1.94 -10.46
CA LEU A 123 10.85 3.11 -9.65
C LEU A 123 11.94 3.47 -8.61
N THR A 124 12.73 2.49 -8.15
CA THR A 124 13.87 2.80 -7.26
C THR A 124 14.91 3.71 -7.91
N LEU A 125 14.99 3.73 -9.24
CA LEU A 125 15.91 4.63 -9.94
C LEU A 125 15.62 6.10 -9.62
N LEU A 126 14.35 6.47 -9.40
CA LEU A 126 13.99 7.83 -9.02
C LEU A 126 14.45 8.22 -7.60
N GLN A 127 14.78 7.26 -6.74
CA GLN A 127 15.30 7.53 -5.40
C GLN A 127 16.80 7.89 -5.38
N TYR A 128 17.50 7.59 -6.48
CA TYR A 128 18.94 7.88 -6.62
C TYR A 128 19.22 9.17 -7.37
N VAL A 129 18.18 9.91 -7.75
CA VAL A 129 18.28 11.14 -8.53
C VAL A 129 17.67 12.27 -7.71
N ASP A 130 18.43 13.34 -7.55
CA ASP A 130 17.89 14.57 -6.99
C ASP A 130 17.01 15.23 -8.06
N ILE A 131 15.72 15.38 -7.78
CA ILE A 131 14.73 15.98 -8.68
C ILE A 131 14.28 17.29 -8.07
N ASP A 132 14.94 18.37 -8.46
CA ASP A 132 14.73 19.70 -7.91
C ASP A 132 13.95 20.64 -8.87
N SER A 133 13.62 20.15 -10.07
CA SER A 133 12.94 20.96 -11.08
C SER A 133 11.82 20.22 -11.80
N GLU A 134 10.86 21.00 -12.31
CA GLU A 134 9.75 20.48 -13.13
C GLU A 134 10.23 19.73 -14.39
N SER A 135 11.29 20.24 -15.04
CA SER A 135 11.86 19.61 -16.24
C SER A 135 12.51 18.26 -15.93
N GLU A 136 13.16 18.12 -14.78
CA GLU A 136 13.74 16.86 -14.32
C GLU A 136 12.65 15.85 -13.97
N MET A 137 11.61 16.28 -13.24
CA MET A 137 10.48 15.41 -12.95
C MET A 137 9.82 14.88 -14.23
N LEU A 138 9.57 15.74 -15.21
CA LEU A 138 9.02 15.33 -16.50
C LEU A 138 9.96 14.37 -17.24
N GLY A 139 11.26 14.69 -17.30
CA GLY A 139 12.25 13.87 -17.98
C GLY A 139 12.38 12.47 -17.37
N TYR A 140 12.61 12.39 -16.08
CA TYR A 140 12.73 11.11 -15.37
C TYR A 140 11.40 10.35 -15.32
N GLY A 141 10.28 11.03 -15.07
CA GLY A 141 8.95 10.42 -15.04
C GLY A 141 8.59 9.78 -16.39
N ILE A 142 8.75 10.50 -17.50
CA ILE A 142 8.54 9.98 -18.85
C ILE A 142 9.53 8.85 -19.13
N GLY A 143 10.79 8.99 -18.74
CA GLY A 143 11.81 7.96 -18.90
C GLY A 143 11.43 6.64 -18.23
N ILE A 144 10.96 6.68 -16.99
CA ILE A 144 10.48 5.50 -16.25
C ILE A 144 9.24 4.88 -16.91
N ILE A 145 8.30 5.69 -17.38
CA ILE A 145 7.12 5.19 -18.11
C ILE A 145 7.55 4.44 -19.37
N LEU A 146 8.43 5.04 -20.18
CA LEU A 146 8.95 4.41 -21.41
C LEU A 146 9.75 3.14 -21.11
N LEU A 147 10.55 3.14 -20.05
CA LEU A 147 11.29 1.96 -19.60
C LEU A 147 10.33 0.81 -19.26
N ASN A 148 9.26 1.10 -18.53
CA ASN A 148 8.25 0.08 -18.17
C ASN A 148 7.47 -0.40 -19.40
N ILE A 149 7.09 0.47 -20.32
CA ILE A 149 6.48 0.07 -21.60
C ILE A 149 7.44 -0.85 -22.37
N GLY A 150 8.72 -0.51 -22.44
CA GLY A 150 9.76 -1.34 -23.07
C GLY A 150 9.85 -2.73 -22.42
N MET A 151 9.90 -2.77 -21.12
CA MET A 151 10.05 -4.00 -20.32
C MET A 151 8.82 -4.94 -20.42
N TYR A 152 7.62 -4.39 -20.32
CA TYR A 152 6.40 -5.21 -20.27
C TYR A 152 5.83 -5.55 -21.65
N PHE A 153 6.11 -4.79 -22.69
CA PHE A 153 5.53 -4.98 -24.03
C PHE A 153 6.57 -5.29 -25.09
N ILE A 154 7.65 -4.50 -25.17
CA ILE A 154 8.62 -4.65 -26.26
C ILE A 154 9.50 -5.89 -26.03
N ALA A 155 10.04 -6.08 -24.83
CA ALA A 155 10.92 -7.20 -24.53
C ALA A 155 10.24 -8.57 -24.74
N PRO A 156 9.01 -8.82 -24.25
CA PRO A 156 8.30 -10.07 -24.54
C PRO A 156 7.98 -10.25 -26.03
N ALA A 157 7.59 -9.17 -26.73
CA ALA A 157 7.31 -9.24 -28.16
C ALA A 157 8.54 -9.64 -29.00
N VAL A 158 9.70 -9.05 -28.68
CA VAL A 158 10.98 -9.41 -29.31
C VAL A 158 11.36 -10.87 -28.99
N LEU A 159 11.17 -11.30 -27.75
CA LEU A 159 11.46 -12.67 -27.35
C LEU A 159 10.59 -13.68 -28.11
N ILE A 160 9.28 -13.43 -28.21
CA ILE A 160 8.35 -14.30 -28.96
C ILE A 160 8.73 -14.36 -30.43
N THR A 161 9.07 -13.23 -31.06
CA THR A 161 9.47 -13.20 -32.47
C THR A 161 10.77 -13.96 -32.71
N LYS A 162 11.76 -13.83 -31.82
CA LYS A 162 13.01 -14.61 -31.89
C LYS A 162 12.76 -16.09 -31.73
N ILE A 163 11.98 -16.51 -30.74
CA ILE A 163 11.65 -17.94 -30.54
C ILE A 163 10.97 -18.50 -31.79
N ARG A 164 9.98 -17.79 -32.33
CA ARG A 164 9.32 -18.23 -33.59
C ARG A 164 10.28 -18.35 -34.78
N SER A 165 11.30 -17.49 -34.84
CA SER A 165 12.32 -17.55 -35.90
C SER A 165 13.26 -18.75 -35.76
N PHE A 166 13.50 -19.24 -34.52
CA PHE A 166 14.32 -20.46 -34.28
C PHE A 166 13.59 -21.77 -34.61
N TYR A 167 12.27 -21.77 -34.53
CA TYR A 167 11.43 -22.96 -34.81
C TYR A 167 10.96 -23.03 -36.27
N LYS A 168 11.40 -22.13 -37.14
CA LYS A 168 11.10 -22.09 -38.56
C LYS A 168 12.32 -22.48 -39.40
#